data_97b405274a18423be5209ee3a38cb8d4
#
_entry.id   97b405274a18423be5209ee3a38cb8d4
#
_cell.length_a   1.000
_cell.length_b   1.000
_cell.length_c   1.000
_cell.angle_alpha   90.00
_cell.angle_beta   90.00
_cell.angle_gamma   90.00
#
_symmetry.space_group_name_H-M   'P 1'
#
loop_
_entity.id
_entity.type
_entity.pdbx_description
1 polymer ?
#
loop_
_entity_poly.entity_id
_entity_poly.type
_entity_poly.pdbx_seq_one_letter_code
_entity_poly.pdbx_strand_id
1 'polypeptide(L)'
;MTPDFIFGVTPGDVAYDIETYPNVFTFYAVHADTGREWVFEASPWRHDIPELLDYLNTMRQQGCRMVGFNNVGFDYPVVHFIHQARNVSAWEIYQKAMGIIRAPDNARFAHMVWESDRVVEQIDLFKIHHFDNKARSTSLKVLEFNMRSDNVEDLPFDVGIELTREQANVLKRYNRHDVLETLKFYRHSLDQIRFREDLTVKYNRNFMNHNDTKIGKDYFIMRLEEQNPGCCYQYIDGKRHMVQTKRDSIRLADVIIPYIGFRDPEFQRILDWFKSQTITETKGVFKDVHCTVRGFQFDFGTGGIHGSIESQIVASDDEHVIIDLDVASYYPNLAIANGFYPEHLGQAFCTIYEDVYQQRKSYAKGTAENAMFKLALNGVYGDSNNQYSPFYDPQYTMSITINGQLLLCMLAEALMQVDAVQMIQINTDGLTIRCPRQLTGWVEQVQHWWEQMTGLQLEAAEYSRMFIRDVNNYVAEYTDGKLKRKGAYEYELGWHQNHSALIVPKAAEAALVHEVSIREFISSHDDPMDFMLRTKVPRSSMLEWGGERVANIVR
;
A
#
# COMPACT_ATOMS: atom_id res chain seq x y z
N MET A 1 -36.68 21.91 22.49
CA MET A 1 -35.28 22.12 22.92
C MET A 1 -34.74 23.31 22.13
N THR A 2 -34.16 24.25 22.81
CA THR A 2 -33.78 25.56 22.33
C THR A 2 -32.59 25.49 21.33
N PRO A 3 -32.44 26.54 20.50
CA PRO A 3 -31.40 26.65 19.46
C PRO A 3 -29.94 26.43 19.90
N ASP A 4 -29.68 26.40 21.20
CA ASP A 4 -28.31 26.24 21.77
C ASP A 4 -27.61 24.92 21.44
N PHE A 5 -28.32 23.90 20.98
CA PHE A 5 -27.73 22.61 20.65
C PHE A 5 -26.86 22.64 19.39
N ILE A 6 -27.16 23.52 18.44
CA ILE A 6 -26.43 23.70 17.18
C ILE A 6 -25.31 24.74 17.33
N PHE A 7 -25.39 25.61 18.34
CA PHE A 7 -24.35 26.57 18.68
C PHE A 7 -23.13 25.89 19.27
N GLY A 8 -22.06 25.78 18.52
CA GLY A 8 -20.79 25.23 18.95
C GLY A 8 -20.14 24.30 17.94
N VAL A 9 -20.66 24.27 16.71
CA VAL A 9 -19.92 23.79 15.56
C VAL A 9 -18.89 24.87 15.22
N THR A 10 -17.64 24.55 15.44
CA THR A 10 -16.50 25.41 15.05
C THR A 10 -15.84 24.82 13.82
N PRO A 11 -15.12 25.63 13.00
CA PRO A 11 -14.34 25.11 11.88
C PRO A 11 -13.38 24.02 12.31
N GLY A 12 -13.27 22.95 11.53
CA GLY A 12 -12.37 21.84 11.80
C GLY A 12 -12.89 20.51 11.27
N ASP A 13 -12.16 19.44 11.56
CA ASP A 13 -12.51 18.10 11.15
C ASP A 13 -13.40 17.43 12.22
N VAL A 14 -14.39 16.67 11.76
CA VAL A 14 -15.37 16.02 12.62
C VAL A 14 -15.45 14.54 12.24
N ALA A 15 -15.00 13.66 13.14
CA ALA A 15 -15.16 12.23 12.94
C ALA A 15 -16.62 11.83 13.14
N TYR A 16 -17.13 10.96 12.28
CA TYR A 16 -18.52 10.49 12.36
C TYR A 16 -18.68 9.05 11.87
N ASP A 17 -19.78 8.45 12.27
CA ASP A 17 -20.21 7.13 11.85
C ASP A 17 -21.74 7.01 12.00
N ILE A 18 -22.35 6.07 11.28
CA ILE A 18 -23.79 5.80 11.36
C ILE A 18 -24.08 4.33 11.62
N GLU A 19 -25.19 4.08 12.32
CA GLU A 19 -25.72 2.75 12.48
C GLU A 19 -27.17 2.66 11.98
N THR A 20 -27.51 1.58 11.28
CA THR A 20 -28.83 1.42 10.67
C THR A 20 -29.45 0.07 10.99
N TYR A 21 -30.64 0.11 11.58
CA TYR A 21 -31.51 -1.05 11.83
C TYR A 21 -32.91 -0.74 11.27
N PRO A 22 -33.80 -1.75 11.07
CA PRO A 22 -35.10 -1.53 10.46
C PRO A 22 -35.92 -0.39 11.08
N ASN A 23 -35.81 -0.20 12.40
CA ASN A 23 -36.56 0.79 13.15
C ASN A 23 -35.70 1.82 13.89
N VAL A 24 -34.37 1.76 13.76
CA VAL A 24 -33.43 2.68 14.43
C VAL A 24 -32.32 3.12 13.48
N PHE A 25 -32.12 4.42 13.39
CA PHE A 25 -30.96 5.04 12.78
C PHE A 25 -30.24 5.88 13.84
N THR A 26 -28.93 5.81 13.89
CA THR A 26 -28.10 6.70 14.70
C THR A 26 -26.99 7.33 13.87
N PHE A 27 -26.72 8.60 14.12
CA PHE A 27 -25.59 9.33 13.62
C PHE A 27 -24.82 9.86 14.84
N TYR A 28 -23.57 9.52 14.94
CA TYR A 28 -22.68 10.01 16.00
C TYR A 28 -21.53 10.79 15.39
N ALA A 29 -21.13 11.91 16.02
CA ALA A 29 -20.05 12.74 15.56
C ALA A 29 -19.24 13.32 16.72
N VAL A 30 -17.91 13.48 16.51
CA VAL A 30 -16.97 14.06 17.49
C VAL A 30 -16.04 15.03 16.78
N HIS A 31 -15.99 16.27 17.25
CA HIS A 31 -15.06 17.27 16.72
C HIS A 31 -13.62 16.93 17.14
N ALA A 32 -12.72 16.88 16.17
CA ALA A 32 -11.35 16.35 16.36
C ALA A 32 -10.53 17.16 17.39
N ASP A 33 -10.69 18.49 17.42
CA ASP A 33 -9.91 19.38 18.29
C ASP A 33 -10.58 19.61 19.62
N THR A 34 -11.90 19.84 19.63
CA THR A 34 -12.62 20.23 20.86
C THR A 34 -13.15 19.06 21.64
N GLY A 35 -13.26 17.88 21.03
CA GLY A 35 -13.88 16.69 21.62
C GLY A 35 -15.39 16.80 21.82
N ARG A 36 -16.03 17.85 21.27
CA ARG A 36 -17.48 18.01 21.38
C ARG A 36 -18.18 16.91 20.59
N GLU A 37 -19.22 16.35 21.20
CA GLU A 37 -19.97 15.22 20.67
C GLU A 37 -21.40 15.62 20.29
N TRP A 38 -21.93 15.04 19.22
CA TRP A 38 -23.31 15.15 18.76
C TRP A 38 -23.86 13.77 18.47
N VAL A 39 -25.12 13.55 18.82
CA VAL A 39 -25.84 12.31 18.53
C VAL A 39 -27.25 12.63 18.03
N PHE A 40 -27.62 12.02 16.91
CA PHE A 40 -28.94 12.12 16.31
C PHE A 40 -29.52 10.72 16.14
N GLU A 41 -30.84 10.61 16.35
CA GLU A 41 -31.56 9.34 16.31
C GLU A 41 -32.88 9.51 15.52
N ALA A 42 -33.16 8.55 14.65
CA ALA A 42 -34.51 8.35 14.11
C ALA A 42 -34.99 6.96 14.54
N SER A 43 -36.10 6.93 15.29
CA SER A 43 -36.68 5.71 15.87
C SER A 43 -38.17 5.92 16.17
N PRO A 44 -38.93 4.90 16.63
CA PRO A 44 -40.30 5.06 17.02
C PRO A 44 -40.53 6.03 18.19
N TRP A 45 -39.49 6.35 18.97
CA TRP A 45 -39.56 7.19 20.16
C TRP A 45 -38.74 8.47 20.08
N ARG A 46 -37.99 8.70 18.97
CA ARG A 46 -37.17 9.91 18.75
C ARG A 46 -37.04 10.19 17.27
N HIS A 47 -37.09 11.47 16.87
CA HIS A 47 -36.99 11.88 15.48
C HIS A 47 -36.16 13.17 15.35
N ASP A 48 -34.83 13.01 15.23
CA ASP A 48 -33.88 14.13 15.16
C ASP A 48 -33.42 14.43 13.71
N ILE A 49 -34.16 14.00 12.70
CA ILE A 49 -33.80 14.27 11.30
C ILE A 49 -33.73 15.77 11.00
N PRO A 50 -34.68 16.62 11.45
CA PRO A 50 -34.58 18.07 11.24
C PRO A 50 -33.31 18.66 11.85
N GLU A 51 -32.97 18.27 13.08
CA GLU A 51 -31.78 18.72 13.80
C GLU A 51 -30.49 18.25 13.11
N LEU A 52 -30.46 17.03 12.58
CA LEU A 52 -29.34 16.51 11.78
C LEU A 52 -29.15 17.35 10.50
N LEU A 53 -30.24 17.72 9.81
CA LEU A 53 -30.18 18.56 8.62
C LEU A 53 -29.61 19.96 8.93
N ASP A 54 -30.04 20.55 10.03
CA ASP A 54 -29.54 21.84 10.48
C ASP A 54 -28.05 21.73 10.90
N TYR A 55 -27.68 20.65 11.54
CA TYR A 55 -26.28 20.35 11.88
C TYR A 55 -25.39 20.27 10.62
N LEU A 56 -25.79 19.50 9.62
CA LEU A 56 -25.04 19.37 8.36
C LEU A 56 -24.92 20.71 7.62
N ASN A 57 -25.99 21.51 7.60
CA ASN A 57 -25.96 22.84 7.02
C ASN A 57 -25.01 23.80 7.78
N THR A 58 -24.99 23.71 9.10
CA THR A 58 -24.06 24.49 9.95
C THR A 58 -22.61 24.05 9.71
N MET A 59 -22.33 22.77 9.64
CA MET A 59 -21.00 22.25 9.30
C MET A 59 -20.51 22.80 7.95
N ARG A 60 -21.39 22.80 6.93
CA ARG A 60 -21.08 23.37 5.61
C ARG A 60 -20.74 24.86 5.71
N GLN A 61 -21.54 25.63 6.44
CA GLN A 61 -21.33 27.09 6.60
C GLN A 61 -20.03 27.40 7.34
N GLN A 62 -19.64 26.57 8.30
CA GLN A 62 -18.40 26.71 9.07
C GLN A 62 -17.17 26.16 8.34
N GLY A 63 -17.32 25.54 7.14
CA GLY A 63 -16.22 24.94 6.40
C GLY A 63 -15.64 23.70 7.08
N CYS A 64 -16.44 22.98 7.87
CA CYS A 64 -16.02 21.71 8.47
C CYS A 64 -15.88 20.62 7.41
N ARG A 65 -15.04 19.61 7.73
CA ARG A 65 -14.95 18.38 6.95
C ARG A 65 -15.36 17.18 7.81
N MET A 66 -16.06 16.24 7.21
CA MET A 66 -16.49 15.01 7.89
C MET A 66 -15.48 13.89 7.61
N VAL A 67 -14.97 13.29 8.67
CA VAL A 67 -13.98 12.21 8.64
C VAL A 67 -14.64 10.89 9.00
N GLY A 68 -14.44 9.87 8.18
CA GLY A 68 -14.97 8.54 8.45
C GLY A 68 -14.07 7.42 7.92
N PHE A 69 -14.53 6.20 8.14
CA PHE A 69 -13.86 5.00 7.65
C PHE A 69 -14.73 4.28 6.63
N ASN A 70 -14.40 4.36 5.35
CA ASN A 70 -15.21 3.96 4.20
C ASN A 70 -16.51 4.80 4.06
N ASN A 71 -16.52 5.98 4.64
CA ASN A 71 -17.69 6.85 4.66
C ASN A 71 -18.12 7.30 3.25
N VAL A 72 -17.21 7.54 2.33
CA VAL A 72 -17.56 7.88 0.94
C VAL A 72 -18.24 6.72 0.23
N GLY A 73 -17.94 5.49 0.64
CA GLY A 73 -18.55 4.28 0.09
C GLY A 73 -19.87 3.87 0.73
N PHE A 74 -20.13 4.28 1.97
CA PHE A 74 -21.29 3.80 2.72
C PHE A 74 -22.01 4.91 3.51
N ASP A 75 -21.41 5.46 4.55
CA ASP A 75 -22.07 6.37 5.50
C ASP A 75 -22.59 7.63 4.80
N TYR A 76 -21.75 8.27 4.02
CA TYR A 76 -22.11 9.52 3.37
C TYR A 76 -23.20 9.38 2.32
N PRO A 77 -23.26 8.38 1.45
CA PRO A 77 -24.42 8.11 0.60
C PRO A 77 -25.74 7.96 1.33
N VAL A 78 -25.73 7.42 2.55
CA VAL A 78 -26.95 7.35 3.41
C VAL A 78 -27.28 8.72 3.97
N VAL A 79 -26.30 9.44 4.54
CA VAL A 79 -26.48 10.82 5.05
C VAL A 79 -26.93 11.77 3.95
N HIS A 80 -26.37 11.64 2.74
CA HIS A 80 -26.78 12.44 1.59
C HIS A 80 -28.23 12.16 1.16
N PHE A 81 -28.65 10.91 1.19
CA PHE A 81 -30.04 10.52 0.97
C PHE A 81 -30.99 11.19 1.98
N ILE A 82 -30.65 11.18 3.27
CA ILE A 82 -31.40 11.87 4.32
C ILE A 82 -31.49 13.38 4.00
N HIS A 83 -30.37 13.99 3.61
CA HIS A 83 -30.34 15.41 3.26
C HIS A 83 -31.21 15.76 2.06
N GLN A 84 -31.25 14.90 1.03
CA GLN A 84 -32.10 15.14 -0.15
C GLN A 84 -33.57 14.92 0.13
N ALA A 85 -33.93 13.85 0.84
CA ALA A 85 -35.33 13.49 1.10
C ALA A 85 -35.97 14.33 2.22
N ARG A 86 -35.15 14.87 3.14
CA ARG A 86 -35.51 15.76 4.26
C ARG A 86 -36.43 15.19 5.31
N ASN A 87 -37.41 14.39 4.96
CA ASN A 87 -38.34 13.76 5.88
C ASN A 87 -38.37 12.27 5.58
N VAL A 88 -37.62 11.50 6.37
CA VAL A 88 -37.43 10.05 6.18
C VAL A 88 -37.54 9.32 7.51
N SER A 89 -38.09 8.13 7.45
CA SER A 89 -38.16 7.18 8.57
C SER A 89 -36.88 6.35 8.71
N ALA A 90 -36.66 5.76 9.88
CA ALA A 90 -35.57 4.82 10.10
C ALA A 90 -35.62 3.65 9.09
N TRP A 91 -36.82 3.18 8.73
CA TRP A 91 -37.00 2.12 7.73
C TRP A 91 -36.48 2.51 6.34
N GLU A 92 -36.80 3.71 5.84
CA GLU A 92 -36.32 4.19 4.54
C GLU A 92 -34.81 4.36 4.53
N ILE A 93 -34.23 4.85 5.64
CA ILE A 93 -32.78 4.96 5.81
C ILE A 93 -32.14 3.56 5.78
N TYR A 94 -32.71 2.59 6.50
CA TYR A 94 -32.26 1.20 6.50
C TYR A 94 -32.34 0.58 5.10
N GLN A 95 -33.42 0.81 4.35
CA GLN A 95 -33.54 0.32 2.97
C GLN A 95 -32.47 0.91 2.06
N LYS A 96 -32.14 2.19 2.22
CA LYS A 96 -31.04 2.83 1.49
C LYS A 96 -29.69 2.18 1.82
N ALA A 97 -29.38 1.96 3.08
CA ALA A 97 -28.17 1.30 3.55
C ALA A 97 -28.07 -0.13 2.99
N MET A 98 -29.14 -0.92 3.07
CA MET A 98 -29.19 -2.28 2.56
C MET A 98 -29.08 -2.33 1.03
N GLY A 99 -29.58 -1.31 0.32
CA GLY A 99 -29.41 -1.15 -1.12
C GLY A 99 -27.94 -1.01 -1.50
N ILE A 100 -27.16 -0.25 -0.73
CA ILE A 100 -25.71 -0.09 -0.92
C ILE A 100 -24.98 -1.40 -0.62
N ILE A 101 -25.28 -2.04 0.52
CA ILE A 101 -24.62 -3.29 0.95
C ILE A 101 -24.86 -4.44 -0.03
N ARG A 102 -26.07 -4.54 -0.59
CA ARG A 102 -26.47 -5.62 -1.52
C ARG A 102 -26.14 -5.32 -2.97
N ALA A 103 -25.66 -4.11 -3.29
CA ALA A 103 -25.30 -3.75 -4.65
C ALA A 103 -24.17 -4.67 -5.17
N PRO A 104 -24.31 -5.26 -6.36
CA PRO A 104 -23.24 -6.05 -6.96
C PRO A 104 -22.04 -5.15 -7.31
N ASP A 105 -20.84 -5.74 -7.38
CA ASP A 105 -19.58 -5.04 -7.63
C ASP A 105 -19.62 -4.11 -8.86
N ASN A 106 -20.34 -4.49 -9.90
CA ASN A 106 -20.51 -3.69 -11.12
C ASN A 106 -21.46 -2.49 -10.96
N ALA A 107 -22.28 -2.47 -9.91
CA ALA A 107 -23.23 -1.40 -9.61
C ALA A 107 -22.81 -0.49 -8.44
N ARG A 108 -21.61 -0.68 -7.89
CA ARG A 108 -21.11 0.09 -6.73
C ARG A 108 -21.10 1.62 -6.96
N PHE A 109 -20.96 2.07 -8.20
CA PHE A 109 -20.97 3.49 -8.55
C PHE A 109 -22.39 4.09 -8.57
N ALA A 110 -23.45 3.27 -8.61
CA ALA A 110 -24.83 3.75 -8.62
C ALA A 110 -25.26 4.48 -7.33
N HIS A 111 -24.57 4.21 -6.23
CA HIS A 111 -24.85 4.83 -4.93
C HIS A 111 -23.82 5.91 -4.54
N MET A 112 -22.80 6.14 -5.36
CA MET A 112 -21.73 7.08 -5.04
C MET A 112 -22.22 8.52 -5.19
N VAL A 113 -21.93 9.34 -4.19
CA VAL A 113 -22.15 10.78 -4.24
C VAL A 113 -20.88 11.46 -4.77
N TRP A 114 -21.00 12.08 -5.94
CA TRP A 114 -19.88 12.78 -6.54
C TRP A 114 -19.46 13.98 -5.67
N GLU A 115 -18.21 14.35 -5.77
CA GLU A 115 -17.62 15.41 -4.95
C GLU A 115 -18.37 16.75 -5.10
N SER A 116 -18.76 17.10 -6.33
CA SER A 116 -19.57 18.29 -6.64
C SER A 116 -20.94 18.32 -5.96
N ASP A 117 -21.47 17.18 -5.59
CA ASP A 117 -22.83 17.05 -5.04
C ASP A 117 -22.83 16.93 -3.51
N ARG A 118 -21.65 16.88 -2.90
CA ARG A 118 -21.52 16.77 -1.44
C ARG A 118 -21.92 18.06 -0.73
N VAL A 119 -22.68 17.90 0.33
CA VAL A 119 -23.09 19.02 1.19
C VAL A 119 -21.96 19.46 2.10
N VAL A 120 -21.22 18.48 2.66
CA VAL A 120 -20.04 18.69 3.50
C VAL A 120 -18.89 17.88 2.91
N GLU A 121 -17.70 18.43 2.90
CA GLU A 121 -16.51 17.73 2.42
C GLU A 121 -16.23 16.48 3.25
N GLN A 122 -15.74 15.43 2.58
CA GLN A 122 -15.50 14.13 3.16
C GLN A 122 -14.01 13.77 3.14
N ILE A 123 -13.50 13.30 4.26
CA ILE A 123 -12.20 12.66 4.40
C ILE A 123 -12.45 11.17 4.69
N ASP A 124 -12.01 10.32 3.79
CA ASP A 124 -12.20 8.87 3.90
C ASP A 124 -10.87 8.17 4.18
N LEU A 125 -10.65 7.80 5.42
CA LEU A 125 -9.41 7.14 5.87
C LEU A 125 -9.19 5.79 5.20
N PHE A 126 -10.25 5.06 4.87
CA PHE A 126 -10.18 3.79 4.15
C PHE A 126 -9.59 3.97 2.75
N LYS A 127 -9.96 5.03 2.04
CA LYS A 127 -9.44 5.35 0.71
C LYS A 127 -8.03 5.92 0.77
N ILE A 128 -7.74 6.81 1.70
CA ILE A 128 -6.40 7.39 1.90
C ILE A 128 -5.36 6.30 2.07
N HIS A 129 -5.64 5.28 2.90
CA HIS A 129 -4.73 4.17 3.18
C HIS A 129 -4.81 3.00 2.17
N HIS A 130 -5.64 3.14 1.11
CA HIS A 130 -5.80 2.13 0.06
C HIS A 130 -6.32 0.78 0.59
N PHE A 131 -7.20 0.81 1.60
CA PHE A 131 -7.82 -0.40 2.14
C PHE A 131 -8.94 -0.97 1.24
N ASP A 132 -9.38 -0.22 0.24
CA ASP A 132 -10.25 -0.67 -0.86
C ASP A 132 -9.55 -1.63 -1.84
N ASN A 133 -8.24 -1.79 -1.76
CA ASN A 133 -7.49 -2.82 -2.46
C ASN A 133 -7.64 -4.17 -1.73
N LYS A 134 -8.03 -5.24 -2.46
CA LYS A 134 -8.22 -6.58 -1.89
C LYS A 134 -6.98 -7.11 -1.14
N ALA A 135 -5.77 -6.79 -1.60
CA ALA A 135 -4.53 -7.21 -0.95
C ALA A 135 -4.21 -6.41 0.34
N ARG A 136 -4.86 -5.27 0.55
CA ARG A 136 -4.66 -4.38 1.71
C ARG A 136 -5.94 -4.20 2.52
N SER A 137 -6.99 -4.96 2.21
CA SER A 137 -8.31 -4.83 2.85
C SER A 137 -8.20 -4.96 4.37
N THR A 138 -8.59 -3.89 5.06
CA THR A 138 -8.45 -3.73 6.50
C THR A 138 -9.75 -3.13 7.05
N SER A 139 -10.34 -3.73 8.05
CA SER A 139 -11.53 -3.18 8.74
C SER A 139 -11.12 -2.29 9.91
N LEU A 140 -12.04 -1.47 10.42
CA LEU A 140 -11.83 -0.66 11.61
C LEU A 140 -11.44 -1.55 12.81
N LYS A 141 -12.06 -2.71 12.99
CA LYS A 141 -11.73 -3.68 14.04
C LYS A 141 -10.28 -4.20 13.98
N VAL A 142 -9.76 -4.38 12.77
CA VAL A 142 -8.34 -4.72 12.58
C VAL A 142 -7.44 -3.55 12.96
N LEU A 143 -7.84 -2.33 12.64
CA LEU A 143 -7.10 -1.13 13.05
C LEU A 143 -7.12 -0.93 14.56
N GLU A 144 -8.25 -1.16 15.24
CA GLU A 144 -8.34 -1.14 16.69
C GLU A 144 -7.30 -2.06 17.32
N PHE A 145 -7.19 -3.31 16.81
CA PHE A 145 -6.14 -4.23 17.25
C PHE A 145 -4.73 -3.69 16.96
N ASN A 146 -4.49 -3.21 15.74
CA ASN A 146 -3.17 -2.71 15.32
C ASN A 146 -2.77 -1.41 16.05
N MET A 147 -3.75 -0.57 16.40
CA MET A 147 -3.56 0.64 17.22
C MET A 147 -3.43 0.33 18.73
N ARG A 148 -3.54 -0.95 19.12
CA ARG A 148 -3.52 -1.39 20.53
C ARG A 148 -4.59 -0.67 21.36
N SER A 149 -5.81 -0.64 20.84
CA SER A 149 -6.95 -0.05 21.54
C SER A 149 -7.32 -0.87 22.77
N ASP A 150 -7.76 -0.20 23.82
CA ASP A 150 -8.12 -0.83 25.09
C ASP A 150 -9.32 -1.75 24.95
N ASN A 151 -10.18 -1.48 23.98
CA ASN A 151 -11.37 -2.26 23.69
C ASN A 151 -11.54 -2.41 22.17
N VAL A 152 -11.92 -3.62 21.73
CA VAL A 152 -12.38 -3.90 20.36
C VAL A 152 -13.82 -4.40 20.49
N GLU A 153 -14.77 -3.61 20.02
CA GLU A 153 -16.18 -3.94 20.11
C GLU A 153 -16.71 -4.51 18.80
N ASP A 154 -17.62 -5.47 18.88
CA ASP A 154 -18.33 -6.01 17.73
C ASP A 154 -19.77 -5.49 17.73
N LEU A 155 -20.41 -5.54 16.54
CA LEU A 155 -21.79 -5.11 16.41
C LEU A 155 -22.69 -5.83 17.45
N PRO A 156 -23.39 -5.08 18.31
CA PRO A 156 -24.02 -5.67 19.49
C PRO A 156 -25.25 -6.54 19.20
N PHE A 157 -25.84 -6.40 18.01
CA PHE A 157 -27.08 -7.09 17.65
C PHE A 157 -27.02 -7.63 16.23
N ASP A 158 -27.77 -8.68 15.94
CA ASP A 158 -27.89 -9.25 14.61
C ASP A 158 -28.49 -8.23 13.62
N VAL A 159 -27.96 -8.21 12.41
CA VAL A 159 -28.44 -7.32 11.36
C VAL A 159 -29.86 -7.68 10.94
N GLY A 160 -30.72 -6.67 10.80
CA GLY A 160 -32.09 -6.84 10.28
C GLY A 160 -33.17 -7.11 11.32
N ILE A 161 -32.83 -7.07 12.61
CA ILE A 161 -33.83 -7.12 13.68
C ILE A 161 -34.33 -5.72 14.04
N GLU A 162 -35.53 -5.62 14.59
CA GLU A 162 -36.02 -4.41 15.25
C GLU A 162 -35.44 -4.33 16.66
N LEU A 163 -35.03 -3.14 17.08
CA LEU A 163 -34.43 -2.88 18.39
C LEU A 163 -35.44 -2.28 19.35
N THR A 164 -35.32 -2.65 20.62
CA THR A 164 -35.98 -1.94 21.72
C THR A 164 -35.27 -0.61 22.01
N ARG A 165 -35.90 0.23 22.86
CA ARG A 165 -35.31 1.50 23.29
C ARG A 165 -34.01 1.31 24.08
N GLU A 166 -33.92 0.27 24.89
CA GLU A 166 -32.75 -0.11 25.69
C GLU A 166 -31.61 -0.56 24.73
N GLN A 167 -31.94 -1.38 23.73
CA GLN A 167 -31.01 -1.83 22.72
C GLN A 167 -30.48 -0.67 21.83
N ALA A 168 -31.33 0.31 21.50
CA ALA A 168 -30.91 1.52 20.83
C ALA A 168 -29.89 2.36 21.63
N ASN A 169 -30.00 2.37 22.97
CA ASN A 169 -28.99 3.00 23.83
C ASN A 169 -27.65 2.23 23.81
N VAL A 170 -27.69 0.90 23.73
CA VAL A 170 -26.46 0.10 23.51
C VAL A 170 -25.85 0.41 22.15
N LEU A 171 -26.67 0.46 21.10
CA LEU A 171 -26.22 0.81 19.75
C LEU A 171 -25.54 2.19 19.69
N LYS A 172 -26.08 3.21 20.37
CA LYS A 172 -25.44 4.53 20.44
C LYS A 172 -24.08 4.51 21.13
N ARG A 173 -23.88 3.67 22.13
CA ARG A 173 -22.55 3.51 22.77
C ARG A 173 -21.57 2.82 21.82
N TYR A 174 -22.03 1.81 21.09
CA TYR A 174 -21.25 1.16 20.05
C TYR A 174 -20.87 2.14 18.92
N ASN A 175 -21.83 2.90 18.38
CA ASN A 175 -21.60 3.93 17.37
C ASN A 175 -20.58 4.99 17.86
N ARG A 176 -20.69 5.43 19.13
CA ARG A 176 -19.71 6.31 19.75
C ARG A 176 -18.32 5.68 19.80
N HIS A 177 -18.20 4.39 20.13
CA HIS A 177 -16.94 3.67 20.15
C HIS A 177 -16.28 3.70 18.77
N ASP A 178 -17.01 3.35 17.71
CA ASP A 178 -16.48 3.33 16.34
C ASP A 178 -16.04 4.73 15.87
N VAL A 179 -16.75 5.80 16.27
CA VAL A 179 -16.33 7.19 16.01
C VAL A 179 -15.04 7.55 16.75
N LEU A 180 -14.88 7.15 18.01
CA LEU A 180 -13.67 7.44 18.77
C LEU A 180 -12.45 6.67 18.23
N GLU A 181 -12.63 5.44 17.79
CA GLU A 181 -11.57 4.66 17.15
C GLU A 181 -11.22 5.21 15.75
N THR A 182 -12.22 5.67 14.99
CA THR A 182 -12.00 6.43 13.75
C THR A 182 -11.22 7.72 14.02
N LEU A 183 -11.54 8.46 15.07
CA LEU A 183 -10.80 9.65 15.49
C LEU A 183 -9.36 9.34 15.91
N LYS A 184 -9.15 8.21 16.60
CA LYS A 184 -7.81 7.73 16.95
C LYS A 184 -7.00 7.45 15.69
N PHE A 185 -7.57 6.74 14.71
CA PHE A 185 -6.91 6.47 13.44
C PHE A 185 -6.71 7.73 12.59
N TYR A 186 -7.63 8.68 12.62
CA TYR A 186 -7.47 10.00 12.02
C TYR A 186 -6.20 10.71 12.53
N ARG A 187 -5.94 10.67 13.83
CA ARG A 187 -4.73 11.26 14.43
C ARG A 187 -3.45 10.60 13.92
N HIS A 188 -3.47 9.29 13.68
CA HIS A 188 -2.36 8.58 13.01
C HIS A 188 -2.23 8.91 11.53
N SER A 189 -3.26 9.49 10.92
CA SER A 189 -3.32 9.79 9.49
C SER A 189 -3.05 11.27 9.15
N LEU A 190 -2.76 12.12 10.12
CA LEU A 190 -2.62 13.57 9.92
C LEU A 190 -1.57 13.94 8.88
N ASP A 191 -0.42 13.26 8.87
CA ASP A 191 0.62 13.52 7.87
C ASP A 191 0.15 13.18 6.46
N GLN A 192 -0.64 12.10 6.31
CA GLN A 192 -1.24 11.71 5.03
C GLN A 192 -2.30 12.72 4.57
N ILE A 193 -3.05 13.30 5.49
CA ILE A 193 -4.07 14.33 5.20
C ILE A 193 -3.37 15.62 4.78
N ARG A 194 -2.40 16.11 5.54
CA ARG A 194 -1.60 17.31 5.22
C ARG A 194 -0.92 17.19 3.85
N PHE A 195 -0.31 16.04 3.58
CA PHE A 195 0.28 15.76 2.28
C PHE A 195 -0.71 15.98 1.13
N ARG A 196 -1.97 15.54 1.29
CA ARG A 196 -3.03 15.71 0.28
C ARG A 196 -3.55 17.14 0.19
N GLU A 197 -3.59 17.85 1.30
CA GLU A 197 -3.89 19.29 1.34
C GLU A 197 -2.86 20.09 0.55
N ASP A 198 -1.58 19.86 0.81
CA ASP A 198 -0.48 20.54 0.11
C ASP A 198 -0.53 20.28 -1.40
N LEU A 199 -0.76 19.02 -1.81
CA LEU A 199 -0.91 18.67 -3.22
C LEU A 199 -2.14 19.33 -3.85
N THR A 200 -3.26 19.38 -3.12
CA THR A 200 -4.51 19.99 -3.58
C THR A 200 -4.30 21.47 -3.88
N VAL A 201 -3.63 22.19 -2.98
CA VAL A 201 -3.29 23.61 -3.16
C VAL A 201 -2.31 23.78 -4.33
N LYS A 202 -1.24 23.00 -4.37
CA LYS A 202 -0.17 23.13 -5.37
C LYS A 202 -0.64 22.88 -6.80
N TYR A 203 -1.49 21.89 -7.00
CA TYR A 203 -1.92 21.47 -8.34
C TYR A 203 -3.36 21.90 -8.68
N ASN A 204 -4.02 22.66 -7.80
CA ASN A 204 -5.42 23.08 -7.96
C ASN A 204 -6.35 21.91 -8.33
N ARG A 205 -6.17 20.77 -7.69
CA ARG A 205 -6.92 19.54 -7.91
C ARG A 205 -7.08 18.81 -6.59
N ASN A 206 -8.31 18.37 -6.27
CA ASN A 206 -8.57 17.66 -5.02
C ASN A 206 -7.95 16.25 -5.03
N PHE A 207 -7.02 16.01 -4.09
CA PHE A 207 -6.37 14.72 -3.87
C PHE A 207 -6.83 14.04 -2.58
N MET A 208 -7.71 14.66 -1.79
CA MET A 208 -8.00 14.24 -0.42
C MET A 208 -8.32 12.74 -0.28
N ASN A 209 -9.20 12.21 -1.12
CA ASN A 209 -9.61 10.81 -1.06
C ASN A 209 -8.88 9.91 -2.09
N HIS A 210 -7.71 10.32 -2.57
CA HIS A 210 -6.85 9.53 -3.41
C HIS A 210 -5.84 8.76 -2.55
N ASN A 211 -5.69 7.46 -2.79
CA ASN A 211 -4.57 6.70 -2.22
C ASN A 211 -3.25 7.10 -2.91
N ASP A 212 -2.14 6.71 -2.31
CA ASP A 212 -0.81 7.09 -2.79
C ASP A 212 -0.54 6.64 -4.22
N THR A 213 -0.92 5.41 -4.58
CA THR A 213 -0.77 4.89 -5.95
C THR A 213 -1.54 5.74 -6.95
N LYS A 214 -2.78 6.14 -6.60
CA LYS A 214 -3.61 6.99 -7.45
C LYS A 214 -3.03 8.40 -7.58
N ILE A 215 -2.47 8.97 -6.53
CA ILE A 215 -1.80 10.29 -6.57
C ILE A 215 -0.67 10.28 -7.59
N GLY A 216 0.25 9.31 -7.48
CA GLY A 216 1.38 9.19 -8.40
C GLY A 216 0.93 9.01 -9.86
N LYS A 217 -0.06 8.14 -10.08
CA LYS A 217 -0.66 7.92 -11.40
C LYS A 217 -1.31 9.17 -11.98
N ASP A 218 -2.15 9.85 -11.21
CA ASP A 218 -2.86 11.05 -11.65
C ASP A 218 -1.90 12.20 -11.97
N TYR A 219 -0.82 12.35 -11.20
CA TYR A 219 0.23 13.32 -11.49
C TYR A 219 0.91 13.03 -12.85
N PHE A 220 1.28 11.76 -13.08
CA PHE A 220 1.96 11.39 -14.32
C PHE A 220 1.05 11.56 -15.55
N ILE A 221 -0.23 11.18 -15.43
CA ILE A 221 -1.24 11.40 -16.47
C ILE A 221 -1.40 12.89 -16.77
N MET A 222 -1.47 13.73 -15.75
CA MET A 222 -1.58 15.18 -15.92
C MET A 222 -0.40 15.70 -16.76
N ARG A 223 0.83 15.33 -16.44
CA ARG A 223 2.02 15.75 -17.17
C ARG A 223 2.03 15.24 -18.62
N LEU A 224 1.61 14.00 -18.86
CA LEU A 224 1.49 13.44 -20.22
C LEU A 224 0.45 14.17 -21.05
N GLU A 225 -0.74 14.41 -20.50
CA GLU A 225 -1.84 15.12 -21.18
C GLU A 225 -1.51 16.61 -21.44
N GLU A 226 -0.67 17.24 -20.60
CA GLU A 226 -0.14 18.60 -20.86
C GLU A 226 0.78 18.63 -22.07
N GLN A 227 1.61 17.63 -22.29
CA GLN A 227 2.55 17.55 -23.42
C GLN A 227 1.92 16.99 -24.69
N ASN A 228 1.03 16.01 -24.56
CA ASN A 228 0.37 15.33 -25.67
C ASN A 228 -1.10 15.07 -25.34
N PRO A 229 -1.98 16.07 -25.53
CA PRO A 229 -3.40 15.95 -25.23
C PRO A 229 -4.06 14.76 -25.93
N GLY A 230 -4.77 13.92 -25.15
CA GLY A 230 -5.46 12.74 -25.67
C GLY A 230 -4.62 11.47 -25.72
N CYS A 231 -3.38 11.49 -25.21
CA CYS A 231 -2.52 10.29 -25.20
C CYS A 231 -2.95 9.23 -24.18
N CYS A 232 -3.53 9.65 -23.06
CA CYS A 232 -4.05 8.75 -22.02
C CYS A 232 -5.55 8.50 -22.16
N TYR A 233 -6.30 9.54 -22.56
CA TYR A 233 -7.76 9.47 -22.66
C TYR A 233 -8.28 10.27 -23.85
N GLN A 234 -9.22 9.68 -24.58
CA GLN A 234 -9.96 10.34 -25.65
C GLN A 234 -11.45 10.39 -25.35
N TYR A 235 -12.13 11.42 -25.83
CA TYR A 235 -13.58 11.55 -25.73
C TYR A 235 -14.22 11.19 -27.08
N ILE A 236 -14.99 10.11 -27.10
CA ILE A 236 -15.71 9.62 -28.27
C ILE A 236 -17.19 9.60 -27.89
N ASP A 237 -18.02 10.29 -28.66
CA ASP A 237 -19.47 10.43 -28.39
C ASP A 237 -19.79 10.89 -26.95
N GLY A 238 -18.99 11.82 -26.43
CA GLY A 238 -19.13 12.37 -25.08
C GLY A 238 -18.69 11.42 -23.93
N LYS A 239 -18.20 10.23 -24.26
CA LYS A 239 -17.69 9.25 -23.28
C LYS A 239 -16.17 9.25 -23.28
N ARG A 240 -15.59 9.18 -22.09
CA ARG A 240 -14.14 9.09 -21.88
C ARG A 240 -13.68 7.65 -22.12
N HIS A 241 -12.79 7.48 -23.10
CA HIS A 241 -12.15 6.21 -23.44
C HIS A 241 -10.67 6.26 -23.09
N MET A 242 -10.18 5.18 -22.54
CA MET A 242 -8.77 5.02 -22.21
C MET A 242 -8.00 4.59 -23.45
N VAL A 243 -6.86 5.23 -23.70
CA VAL A 243 -5.91 4.86 -24.76
C VAL A 243 -4.89 3.87 -24.20
N GLN A 244 -4.63 2.79 -24.90
CA GLN A 244 -3.77 1.69 -24.46
C GLN A 244 -3.14 1.00 -25.65
N THR A 245 -1.98 0.36 -25.42
CA THR A 245 -1.42 -0.58 -26.40
C THR A 245 -1.76 -2.02 -25.97
N LYS A 246 -2.60 -2.67 -26.75
CA LYS A 246 -2.94 -4.09 -26.58
C LYS A 246 -2.09 -4.93 -27.53
N ARG A 247 -1.67 -6.10 -27.07
CA ARG A 247 -0.84 -7.00 -27.87
C ARG A 247 -1.38 -8.42 -27.79
N ASP A 248 -1.49 -9.08 -28.92
CA ASP A 248 -1.92 -10.48 -29.00
C ASP A 248 -0.79 -11.42 -28.58
N SER A 249 0.47 -11.02 -28.84
CA SER A 249 1.66 -11.74 -28.44
C SER A 249 2.87 -10.83 -28.34
N ILE A 250 3.89 -11.27 -27.61
CA ILE A 250 5.17 -10.59 -27.45
C ILE A 250 6.29 -11.58 -27.72
N ARG A 251 7.13 -11.30 -28.71
CA ARG A 251 8.39 -12.02 -28.90
C ARG A 251 9.41 -11.46 -27.93
N LEU A 252 9.91 -12.28 -27.00
CA LEU A 252 10.82 -11.79 -25.98
C LEU A 252 12.19 -11.38 -26.54
N ALA A 253 12.60 -11.94 -27.69
CA ALA A 253 13.79 -11.48 -28.39
C ALA A 253 13.75 -10.00 -28.76
N ASP A 254 12.56 -9.46 -29.02
CA ASP A 254 12.40 -8.06 -29.48
C ASP A 254 12.50 -7.04 -28.32
N VAL A 255 12.37 -7.50 -27.06
CA VAL A 255 12.46 -6.64 -25.87
C VAL A 255 13.81 -6.68 -25.18
N ILE A 256 14.67 -7.66 -25.50
CA ILE A 256 15.99 -7.83 -24.86
C ILE A 256 16.99 -6.83 -25.45
N ILE A 257 17.72 -6.15 -24.58
CA ILE A 257 18.75 -5.18 -24.97
C ILE A 257 19.87 -5.91 -25.74
N PRO A 258 20.27 -5.42 -26.94
CA PRO A 258 21.16 -6.17 -27.83
C PRO A 258 22.54 -6.50 -27.26
N TYR A 259 23.10 -5.69 -26.35
CA TYR A 259 24.42 -5.93 -25.77
C TYR A 259 24.45 -6.98 -24.67
N ILE A 260 23.29 -7.45 -24.20
CA ILE A 260 23.24 -8.49 -23.18
C ILE A 260 23.74 -9.81 -23.76
N GLY A 261 24.75 -10.38 -23.11
CA GLY A 261 25.34 -11.67 -23.43
C GLY A 261 26.16 -12.17 -22.27
N PHE A 262 26.36 -13.47 -22.20
CA PHE A 262 27.02 -14.15 -21.09
C PHE A 262 28.16 -15.05 -21.59
N ARG A 263 29.20 -15.19 -20.77
CA ARG A 263 30.28 -16.16 -20.94
C ARG A 263 29.97 -17.48 -20.25
N ASP A 264 29.25 -17.39 -19.10
CA ASP A 264 28.79 -18.56 -18.37
C ASP A 264 27.70 -19.28 -19.18
N PRO A 265 27.82 -20.60 -19.40
CA PRO A 265 26.90 -21.36 -20.25
C PRO A 265 25.49 -21.43 -19.66
N GLU A 266 25.32 -21.38 -18.33
CA GLU A 266 24.01 -21.42 -17.70
C GLU A 266 23.27 -20.10 -17.86
N PHE A 267 23.91 -18.97 -17.67
CA PHE A 267 23.31 -17.67 -17.96
C PHE A 267 23.02 -17.50 -19.46
N GLN A 268 23.92 -17.97 -20.32
CA GLN A 268 23.69 -17.93 -21.77
C GLN A 268 22.49 -18.80 -22.16
N ARG A 269 22.33 -19.99 -21.56
CA ARG A 269 21.17 -20.86 -21.75
C ARG A 269 19.85 -20.17 -21.38
N ILE A 270 19.84 -19.41 -20.28
CA ILE A 270 18.67 -18.60 -19.88
C ILE A 270 18.36 -17.50 -20.89
N LEU A 271 19.39 -16.78 -21.36
CA LEU A 271 19.23 -15.75 -22.39
C LEU A 271 18.65 -16.32 -23.69
N ASP A 272 19.18 -17.46 -24.14
CA ASP A 272 18.71 -18.14 -25.34
C ASP A 272 17.27 -18.65 -25.17
N TRP A 273 16.96 -19.16 -23.97
CA TRP A 273 15.60 -19.53 -23.65
C TRP A 273 14.66 -18.33 -23.75
N PHE A 274 14.96 -17.18 -23.13
CA PHE A 274 14.14 -15.97 -23.24
C PHE A 274 13.98 -15.55 -24.72
N LYS A 275 15.05 -15.54 -25.49
CA LYS A 275 15.01 -15.17 -26.91
C LYS A 275 14.15 -16.11 -27.76
N SER A 276 13.99 -17.36 -27.35
CA SER A 276 13.17 -18.35 -28.06
C SER A 276 11.68 -18.22 -27.77
N GLN A 277 11.27 -17.48 -26.73
CA GLN A 277 9.88 -17.42 -26.29
C GLN A 277 9.05 -16.38 -27.04
N THR A 278 7.82 -16.76 -27.32
CA THR A 278 6.73 -15.84 -27.71
C THR A 278 5.60 -16.06 -26.73
N ILE A 279 5.22 -15.02 -26.00
CA ILE A 279 4.21 -15.10 -24.94
C ILE A 279 2.94 -14.37 -25.34
N THR A 280 1.77 -14.86 -24.86
CA THR A 280 0.45 -14.24 -25.04
C THR A 280 -0.07 -13.65 -23.73
N GLU A 281 0.55 -14.01 -22.61
CA GLU A 281 0.24 -13.52 -21.28
C GLU A 281 1.52 -13.12 -20.57
N THR A 282 1.44 -12.19 -19.62
CA THR A 282 2.59 -11.69 -18.85
C THR A 282 2.68 -12.30 -17.45
N LYS A 283 1.65 -13.04 -17.01
CA LYS A 283 1.61 -13.66 -15.68
C LYS A 283 1.89 -15.16 -15.78
N GLY A 284 2.73 -15.65 -14.86
CA GLY A 284 3.02 -17.09 -14.75
C GLY A 284 3.87 -17.69 -15.88
N VAL A 285 4.39 -16.87 -16.80
CA VAL A 285 5.13 -17.34 -17.98
C VAL A 285 6.57 -17.80 -17.67
N PHE A 286 7.15 -17.40 -16.55
CA PHE A 286 8.51 -17.80 -16.13
C PHE A 286 8.49 -18.80 -14.97
N LYS A 287 7.47 -19.63 -14.93
CA LYS A 287 7.38 -20.68 -13.91
C LYS A 287 8.50 -21.68 -14.11
N ASP A 288 9.20 -21.98 -13.00
CA ASP A 288 10.31 -22.95 -12.93
C ASP A 288 11.53 -22.59 -13.82
N VAL A 289 11.68 -21.32 -14.22
CA VAL A 289 12.88 -20.87 -14.95
C VAL A 289 13.98 -20.52 -13.95
N HIS A 290 15.04 -21.32 -13.93
CA HIS A 290 16.19 -21.11 -13.05
C HIS A 290 17.49 -21.61 -13.68
N CYS A 291 18.60 -21.16 -13.13
CA CYS A 291 19.92 -21.71 -13.40
C CYS A 291 20.77 -21.74 -12.12
N THR A 292 21.81 -22.54 -12.13
CA THR A 292 22.79 -22.63 -11.04
C THR A 292 24.16 -22.31 -11.58
N VAL A 293 24.78 -21.26 -11.05
CA VAL A 293 26.13 -20.84 -11.43
C VAL A 293 27.03 -20.91 -10.19
N ARG A 294 28.10 -21.66 -10.27
CA ARG A 294 29.05 -21.89 -9.14
C ARG A 294 28.37 -22.26 -7.83
N GLY A 295 27.32 -23.08 -7.90
CA GLY A 295 26.58 -23.57 -6.74
C GLY A 295 25.52 -22.60 -6.19
N PHE A 296 25.39 -21.38 -6.74
CA PHE A 296 24.34 -20.45 -6.38
C PHE A 296 23.19 -20.49 -7.38
N GLN A 297 21.95 -20.62 -6.89
CA GLN A 297 20.75 -20.70 -7.72
C GLN A 297 20.14 -19.31 -7.98
N PHE A 298 19.79 -19.07 -9.23
CA PHE A 298 19.11 -17.88 -9.72
C PHE A 298 17.73 -18.28 -10.25
N ASP A 299 16.67 -17.76 -9.63
CA ASP A 299 15.29 -18.01 -10.00
C ASP A 299 14.71 -16.80 -10.72
N PHE A 300 14.20 -17.00 -11.95
CA PHE A 300 13.65 -15.95 -12.78
C PHE A 300 12.14 -15.88 -12.65
N GLY A 301 11.60 -14.69 -12.46
CA GLY A 301 10.17 -14.49 -12.26
C GLY A 301 9.60 -13.30 -13.03
N THR A 302 8.28 -13.21 -13.10
CA THR A 302 7.58 -12.06 -13.70
C THR A 302 7.71 -10.78 -12.88
N GLY A 303 8.13 -10.87 -11.62
CA GLY A 303 8.37 -9.73 -10.73
C GLY A 303 9.84 -9.32 -10.61
N GLY A 304 10.77 -10.19 -11.00
CA GLY A 304 12.20 -9.98 -10.87
C GLY A 304 12.97 -11.29 -10.62
N ILE A 305 14.27 -11.21 -10.43
CA ILE A 305 15.16 -12.32 -10.13
C ILE A 305 15.30 -12.47 -8.62
N HIS A 306 15.43 -13.72 -8.16
CA HIS A 306 15.65 -14.05 -6.74
C HIS A 306 16.64 -15.18 -6.60
N GLY A 307 17.41 -15.15 -5.52
CA GLY A 307 18.29 -16.23 -5.10
C GLY A 307 18.92 -15.89 -3.75
N SER A 308 19.18 -16.89 -2.93
CA SER A 308 19.79 -16.69 -1.61
C SER A 308 20.46 -17.96 -1.13
N ILE A 309 21.52 -17.82 -0.36
CA ILE A 309 21.89 -18.86 0.59
C ILE A 309 20.82 -18.94 1.67
N GLU A 310 20.61 -20.10 2.26
CA GLU A 310 19.53 -20.32 3.21
C GLU A 310 20.04 -20.81 4.56
N SER A 311 19.33 -20.43 5.64
CA SER A 311 19.60 -20.86 7.02
C SER A 311 21.05 -20.66 7.45
N GLN A 312 21.63 -19.49 7.11
CA GLN A 312 23.04 -19.19 7.39
C GLN A 312 23.21 -17.83 8.07
N ILE A 313 24.27 -17.73 8.85
CA ILE A 313 24.80 -16.49 9.38
C ILE A 313 26.09 -16.18 8.63
N VAL A 314 26.17 -14.99 8.04
CA VAL A 314 27.35 -14.51 7.35
C VAL A 314 27.84 -13.25 8.06
N ALA A 315 29.14 -13.15 8.27
CA ALA A 315 29.75 -12.00 8.94
C ALA A 315 30.93 -11.44 8.13
N SER A 316 31.09 -10.12 8.22
CA SER A 316 32.33 -9.46 7.90
C SER A 316 33.35 -9.70 9.02
N ASP A 317 34.61 -9.82 8.66
CA ASP A 317 35.73 -10.02 9.57
C ASP A 317 36.95 -9.20 9.09
N ASP A 318 38.12 -9.45 9.66
CA ASP A 318 39.35 -8.74 9.29
C ASP A 318 39.78 -9.04 7.85
N GLU A 319 39.40 -10.19 7.31
CA GLU A 319 39.79 -10.65 5.98
C GLU A 319 38.70 -10.42 4.93
N HIS A 320 37.43 -10.42 5.33
CA HIS A 320 36.27 -10.38 4.42
C HIS A 320 35.28 -9.27 4.76
N VAL A 321 34.57 -8.81 3.75
CA VAL A 321 33.48 -7.84 3.85
C VAL A 321 32.23 -8.32 3.12
N ILE A 322 31.06 -7.98 3.65
CA ILE A 322 29.77 -8.14 2.97
C ILE A 322 29.40 -6.82 2.32
N ILE A 323 29.18 -6.85 1.01
CA ILE A 323 28.81 -5.68 0.21
C ILE A 323 27.44 -5.93 -0.42
N ASP A 324 26.52 -5.01 -0.19
CA ASP A 324 25.17 -4.97 -0.78
C ASP A 324 25.17 -3.91 -1.89
N LEU A 325 24.73 -4.29 -3.09
CA LEU A 325 24.73 -3.47 -4.29
C LEU A 325 23.30 -3.36 -4.81
N ASP A 326 22.63 -2.25 -4.50
CA ASP A 326 21.27 -1.96 -4.95
C ASP A 326 21.28 -0.97 -6.12
N VAL A 327 20.47 -1.18 -7.15
CA VAL A 327 20.35 -0.25 -8.28
C VAL A 327 19.42 0.91 -7.89
N ALA A 328 19.92 2.12 -7.98
CA ALA A 328 19.17 3.33 -7.65
C ALA A 328 17.92 3.48 -8.53
N SER A 329 16.71 3.44 -7.94
CA SER A 329 15.42 3.56 -8.65
C SER A 329 15.38 2.70 -9.92
N TYR A 330 15.63 1.41 -9.78
CA TYR A 330 15.97 0.49 -10.88
C TYR A 330 15.04 0.60 -12.08
N TYR A 331 13.77 0.28 -11.95
CA TYR A 331 12.84 0.20 -13.08
C TYR A 331 12.61 1.55 -13.78
N PRO A 332 12.43 2.67 -13.06
CA PRO A 332 12.42 3.99 -13.69
C PRO A 332 13.67 4.29 -14.51
N ASN A 333 14.86 4.10 -13.93
CA ASN A 333 16.12 4.41 -14.62
C ASN A 333 16.40 3.45 -15.78
N LEU A 334 15.98 2.20 -15.68
CA LEU A 334 16.08 1.24 -16.77
C LEU A 334 15.23 1.69 -17.98
N ALA A 335 14.03 2.18 -17.74
CA ALA A 335 13.18 2.75 -18.79
C ALA A 335 13.80 4.00 -19.42
N ILE A 336 14.31 4.92 -18.61
CA ILE A 336 14.94 6.18 -19.06
C ILE A 336 16.19 5.89 -19.88
N ALA A 337 17.11 5.07 -19.35
CA ALA A 337 18.41 4.78 -19.98
C ALA A 337 18.28 4.08 -21.33
N ASN A 338 17.23 3.27 -21.52
CA ASN A 338 17.04 2.49 -22.75
C ASN A 338 15.89 3.02 -23.64
N GLY A 339 15.22 4.10 -23.24
CA GLY A 339 14.11 4.67 -24.01
C GLY A 339 12.90 3.73 -24.08
N PHE A 340 12.59 2.98 -23.01
CA PHE A 340 11.42 2.12 -22.96
C PHE A 340 10.19 2.92 -22.54
N TYR A 341 9.12 2.79 -23.29
CA TYR A 341 7.85 3.46 -23.02
C TYR A 341 6.66 2.65 -23.57
N PRO A 342 5.45 2.79 -22.98
CA PRO A 342 4.23 2.30 -23.62
C PRO A 342 4.05 2.95 -24.99
N GLU A 343 3.85 2.14 -26.03
CA GLU A 343 3.91 2.60 -27.44
C GLU A 343 2.98 3.78 -27.71
N HIS A 344 1.75 3.76 -27.20
CA HIS A 344 0.77 4.84 -27.40
C HIS A 344 1.14 6.17 -26.71
N LEU A 345 2.05 6.14 -25.71
CA LEU A 345 2.49 7.35 -24.99
C LEU A 345 3.72 8.00 -25.67
N GLY A 346 4.47 7.23 -26.43
CA GLY A 346 5.62 7.71 -27.20
C GLY A 346 6.78 8.19 -26.33
N GLN A 347 7.74 8.85 -26.97
CA GLN A 347 8.99 9.33 -26.35
C GLN A 347 8.74 10.36 -25.22
N ALA A 348 7.64 11.09 -25.24
CA ALA A 348 7.25 12.03 -24.19
C ALA A 348 7.18 11.37 -22.81
N PHE A 349 6.84 10.07 -22.76
CA PHE A 349 6.84 9.28 -21.53
C PHE A 349 8.22 9.27 -20.86
N CYS A 350 9.30 8.96 -21.59
CA CYS A 350 10.66 8.92 -21.05
C CYS A 350 11.11 10.31 -20.57
N THR A 351 10.79 11.36 -21.34
CA THR A 351 11.13 12.74 -20.98
C THR A 351 10.48 13.15 -19.64
N ILE A 352 9.20 12.82 -19.47
CA ILE A 352 8.48 13.11 -18.22
C ILE A 352 9.03 12.23 -17.08
N TYR A 353 9.34 10.96 -17.39
CA TYR A 353 9.87 10.03 -16.39
C TYR A 353 11.22 10.51 -15.84
N GLU A 354 12.10 10.97 -16.71
CA GLU A 354 13.37 11.57 -16.31
C GLU A 354 13.18 12.87 -15.54
N ASP A 355 12.29 13.77 -15.99
CA ASP A 355 11.98 15.02 -15.30
C ASP A 355 11.48 14.76 -13.87
N VAL A 356 10.54 13.82 -13.70
CA VAL A 356 10.03 13.41 -12.37
C VAL A 356 11.15 12.83 -11.49
N TYR A 357 12.06 12.06 -12.08
CA TYR A 357 13.21 11.50 -11.36
C TYR A 357 14.17 12.59 -10.88
N GLN A 358 14.50 13.57 -11.74
CA GLN A 358 15.38 14.69 -11.40
C GLN A 358 14.72 15.62 -10.38
N GLN A 359 13.43 15.92 -10.54
CA GLN A 359 12.68 16.70 -9.54
C GLN A 359 12.68 16.02 -8.17
N ARG A 360 12.50 14.69 -8.10
CA ARG A 360 12.58 13.97 -6.83
C ARG A 360 13.90 14.19 -6.11
N LYS A 361 15.02 14.23 -6.83
CA LYS A 361 16.36 14.47 -6.25
C LYS A 361 16.52 15.86 -5.66
N SER A 362 15.79 16.85 -6.17
CA SER A 362 15.85 18.23 -5.69
C SER A 362 15.11 18.46 -4.37
N TYR A 363 14.28 17.50 -3.93
CA TYR A 363 13.53 17.59 -2.67
C TYR A 363 14.10 16.65 -1.62
N ALA A 364 14.18 17.12 -0.37
CA ALA A 364 14.65 16.32 0.75
C ALA A 364 13.76 15.09 0.98
N LYS A 365 14.37 13.98 1.38
CA LYS A 365 13.62 12.77 1.81
C LYS A 365 12.70 13.13 2.97
N GLY A 366 11.45 12.69 2.92
CA GLY A 366 10.42 12.98 3.93
C GLY A 366 9.51 14.17 3.62
N THR A 367 9.81 14.98 2.57
CA THR A 367 8.88 16.02 2.09
C THR A 367 7.74 15.41 1.27
N ALA A 368 6.61 16.12 1.21
CA ALA A 368 5.44 15.73 0.45
C ALA A 368 5.75 15.54 -1.05
N GLU A 369 6.56 16.45 -1.61
CA GLU A 369 6.99 16.40 -3.01
C GLU A 369 7.85 15.17 -3.29
N ASN A 370 8.86 14.89 -2.46
CA ASN A 370 9.69 13.70 -2.64
C ASN A 370 8.86 12.42 -2.58
N ALA A 371 7.89 12.34 -1.66
CA ALA A 371 6.97 11.22 -1.54
C ALA A 371 6.09 11.09 -2.80
N MET A 372 5.49 12.17 -3.29
CA MET A 372 4.66 12.16 -4.50
C MET A 372 5.46 11.69 -5.73
N PHE A 373 6.67 12.23 -5.94
CA PHE A 373 7.51 11.81 -7.07
C PHE A 373 7.94 10.34 -6.98
N LYS A 374 8.21 9.84 -5.76
CA LYS A 374 8.46 8.41 -5.54
C LYS A 374 7.27 7.55 -5.96
N LEU A 375 6.06 7.97 -5.59
CA LEU A 375 4.83 7.27 -5.95
C LEU A 375 4.59 7.32 -7.47
N ALA A 376 4.82 8.48 -8.11
CA ALA A 376 4.70 8.62 -9.54
C ALA A 376 5.65 7.69 -10.30
N LEU A 377 6.93 7.64 -9.91
CA LEU A 377 7.93 6.79 -10.53
C LEU A 377 7.61 5.30 -10.42
N ASN A 378 7.21 4.84 -9.24
CA ASN A 378 6.94 3.42 -9.00
C ASN A 378 5.57 2.98 -9.54
N GLY A 379 4.57 3.86 -9.47
CA GLY A 379 3.20 3.54 -9.86
C GLY A 379 3.02 3.29 -11.35
N VAL A 380 3.80 3.97 -12.18
CA VAL A 380 3.72 3.84 -13.64
C VAL A 380 4.11 2.44 -14.10
N TYR A 381 5.25 1.91 -13.62
CA TYR A 381 5.64 0.54 -13.94
C TYR A 381 4.64 -0.48 -13.39
N GLY A 382 4.24 -0.36 -12.13
CA GLY A 382 3.26 -1.28 -11.52
C GLY A 382 1.91 -1.32 -12.26
N ASP A 383 1.52 -0.20 -12.86
CA ASP A 383 0.28 -0.08 -13.63
C ASP A 383 0.40 -0.44 -15.12
N SER A 384 1.63 -0.64 -15.63
CA SER A 384 1.84 -0.93 -17.06
C SER A 384 1.34 -2.32 -17.50
N ASN A 385 1.13 -3.21 -16.55
CA ASN A 385 0.52 -4.54 -16.76
C ASN A 385 -0.95 -4.62 -16.33
N ASN A 386 -1.56 -3.49 -16.00
CA ASN A 386 -2.96 -3.42 -15.57
C ASN A 386 -3.86 -2.96 -16.72
N GLN A 387 -4.73 -3.84 -17.23
CA GLN A 387 -5.66 -3.56 -18.32
C GLN A 387 -6.63 -2.39 -18.05
N TYR A 388 -6.72 -1.90 -16.82
CA TYR A 388 -7.54 -0.75 -16.41
C TYR A 388 -6.69 0.52 -16.23
N SER A 389 -5.46 0.54 -16.74
CA SER A 389 -4.55 1.66 -16.66
C SER A 389 -4.26 2.26 -18.03
N PRO A 390 -4.17 3.61 -18.16
CA PRO A 390 -3.72 4.25 -19.38
C PRO A 390 -2.21 4.03 -19.67
N PHE A 391 -1.48 3.38 -18.77
CA PHE A 391 -0.09 2.98 -18.99
C PHE A 391 0.02 1.55 -19.55
N TYR A 392 -1.09 0.87 -19.80
CA TYR A 392 -1.09 -0.53 -20.20
C TYR A 392 -0.40 -0.74 -21.54
N ASP A 393 0.75 -1.38 -21.49
CA ASP A 393 1.47 -2.01 -22.60
C ASP A 393 2.28 -3.18 -22.06
N PRO A 394 1.83 -4.43 -22.26
CA PRO A 394 2.52 -5.59 -21.71
C PRO A 394 3.94 -5.79 -22.28
N GLN A 395 4.25 -5.28 -23.47
CA GLN A 395 5.61 -5.33 -24.01
C GLN A 395 6.54 -4.39 -23.24
N TYR A 396 6.10 -3.19 -22.89
CA TYR A 396 6.85 -2.29 -22.01
C TYR A 396 7.15 -2.96 -20.66
N THR A 397 6.15 -3.62 -20.06
CA THR A 397 6.34 -4.36 -18.80
C THR A 397 7.43 -5.42 -18.96
N MET A 398 7.39 -6.22 -20.03
CA MET A 398 8.38 -7.27 -20.28
C MET A 398 9.78 -6.69 -20.58
N SER A 399 9.88 -5.56 -21.27
CA SER A 399 11.16 -4.86 -21.50
C SER A 399 11.84 -4.50 -20.18
N ILE A 400 11.09 -4.02 -19.21
CA ILE A 400 11.63 -3.70 -17.87
C ILE A 400 12.01 -4.98 -17.12
N THR A 401 11.07 -5.92 -17.00
CA THR A 401 11.24 -7.11 -16.16
C THR A 401 12.37 -8.01 -16.62
N ILE A 402 12.44 -8.30 -17.93
CA ILE A 402 13.44 -9.22 -18.47
C ILE A 402 14.83 -8.61 -18.44
N ASN A 403 14.97 -7.37 -18.94
CA ASN A 403 16.27 -6.72 -18.96
C ASN A 403 16.79 -6.44 -17.55
N GLY A 404 15.91 -6.08 -16.60
CA GLY A 404 16.29 -5.91 -15.20
C GLY A 404 16.95 -7.17 -14.64
N GLN A 405 16.35 -8.34 -14.85
CA GLN A 405 16.93 -9.62 -14.40
C GLN A 405 18.25 -9.94 -15.09
N LEU A 406 18.30 -9.79 -16.41
CA LEU A 406 19.50 -10.12 -17.19
C LEU A 406 20.67 -9.17 -16.89
N LEU A 407 20.43 -7.88 -16.67
CA LEU A 407 21.48 -6.93 -16.29
C LEU A 407 22.06 -7.23 -14.90
N LEU A 408 21.24 -7.65 -13.94
CA LEU A 408 21.75 -8.13 -12.64
C LEU A 408 22.55 -9.44 -12.79
N CYS A 409 22.15 -10.33 -13.70
CA CYS A 409 22.96 -11.52 -14.02
C CYS A 409 24.32 -11.15 -14.63
N MET A 410 24.40 -10.10 -15.46
CA MET A 410 25.70 -9.62 -15.97
C MET A 410 26.60 -9.08 -14.86
N LEU A 411 26.03 -8.37 -13.88
CA LEU A 411 26.79 -7.94 -12.70
C LEU A 411 27.25 -9.15 -11.87
N ALA A 412 26.36 -10.09 -11.63
CA ALA A 412 26.67 -11.31 -10.90
C ALA A 412 27.76 -12.14 -11.62
N GLU A 413 27.65 -12.33 -12.94
CA GLU A 413 28.67 -13.05 -13.72
C GLU A 413 30.05 -12.39 -13.59
N ALA A 414 30.11 -11.05 -13.71
CA ALA A 414 31.35 -10.29 -13.60
C ALA A 414 31.99 -10.45 -12.20
N LEU A 415 31.19 -10.33 -11.13
CA LEU A 415 31.66 -10.50 -9.75
C LEU A 415 32.09 -11.94 -9.45
N MET A 416 31.38 -12.93 -9.99
CA MET A 416 31.69 -14.35 -9.81
C MET A 416 32.88 -14.84 -10.64
N GLN A 417 33.53 -14.01 -11.45
CA GLN A 417 34.76 -14.40 -12.17
C GLN A 417 35.90 -14.73 -11.21
N VAL A 418 35.90 -14.15 -10.01
CA VAL A 418 36.88 -14.43 -8.97
C VAL A 418 36.30 -15.42 -7.97
N ASP A 419 36.93 -16.59 -7.82
CA ASP A 419 36.45 -17.69 -6.97
C ASP A 419 36.31 -17.28 -5.49
N ALA A 420 37.07 -16.29 -5.04
CA ALA A 420 36.99 -15.79 -3.68
C ALA A 420 35.76 -14.91 -3.38
N VAL A 421 34.99 -14.53 -4.40
CA VAL A 421 33.74 -13.78 -4.26
C VAL A 421 32.57 -14.75 -4.12
N GLN A 422 31.88 -14.68 -3.01
CA GLN A 422 30.71 -15.51 -2.70
C GLN A 422 29.43 -14.72 -2.88
N MET A 423 28.52 -15.21 -3.71
CA MET A 423 27.14 -14.69 -3.77
C MET A 423 26.40 -15.04 -2.49
N ILE A 424 25.79 -14.07 -1.85
CA ILE A 424 24.95 -14.24 -0.66
C ILE A 424 23.49 -14.21 -1.05
N GLN A 425 23.10 -13.18 -1.81
CA GLN A 425 21.73 -12.96 -2.21
C GLN A 425 21.66 -12.19 -3.52
N ILE A 426 20.61 -12.45 -4.32
CA ILE A 426 20.17 -11.58 -5.41
C ILE A 426 18.68 -11.35 -5.27
N ASN A 427 18.25 -10.12 -5.44
CA ASN A 427 16.86 -9.72 -5.35
C ASN A 427 16.52 -8.82 -6.53
N THR A 428 15.27 -8.50 -6.70
CA THR A 428 14.67 -7.74 -7.81
C THR A 428 15.51 -6.53 -8.29
N ASP A 429 16.17 -5.83 -7.39
CA ASP A 429 16.85 -4.55 -7.62
C ASP A 429 18.32 -4.51 -7.18
N GLY A 430 18.87 -5.63 -6.71
CA GLY A 430 20.26 -5.66 -6.26
C GLY A 430 20.78 -7.05 -5.94
N LEU A 431 22.03 -7.10 -5.52
CA LEU A 431 22.68 -8.33 -5.06
C LEU A 431 23.65 -8.06 -3.91
N THR A 432 23.87 -9.10 -3.08
CA THR A 432 24.79 -9.04 -1.95
C THR A 432 25.88 -10.10 -2.12
N ILE A 433 27.11 -9.71 -1.89
CA ILE A 433 28.29 -10.59 -1.96
C ILE A 433 29.08 -10.56 -0.65
N ARG A 434 29.86 -11.59 -0.41
CA ARG A 434 30.97 -11.60 0.54
C ARG A 434 32.27 -11.79 -0.22
N CYS A 435 33.25 -10.92 0.00
CA CYS A 435 34.54 -11.00 -0.67
C CYS A 435 35.69 -10.64 0.27
N PRO A 436 36.94 -11.07 -0.04
CA PRO A 436 38.12 -10.57 0.64
C PRO A 436 38.22 -9.05 0.57
N ARG A 437 38.60 -8.39 1.67
CA ARG A 437 38.76 -6.90 1.72
C ARG A 437 39.76 -6.38 0.71
N GLN A 438 40.77 -7.14 0.38
CA GLN A 438 41.75 -6.78 -0.65
C GLN A 438 41.14 -6.71 -2.07
N LEU A 439 39.94 -7.24 -2.28
CA LEU A 439 39.22 -7.20 -3.57
C LEU A 439 38.20 -6.05 -3.65
N THR A 440 38.00 -5.25 -2.62
CA THR A 440 36.99 -4.15 -2.65
C THR A 440 37.24 -3.21 -3.81
N GLY A 441 38.47 -2.80 -4.08
CA GLY A 441 38.82 -1.96 -5.22
C GLY A 441 38.53 -2.62 -6.59
N TRP A 442 38.61 -3.94 -6.68
CA TRP A 442 38.20 -4.66 -7.89
C TRP A 442 36.66 -4.72 -7.99
N VAL A 443 35.95 -4.92 -6.90
CA VAL A 443 34.48 -4.85 -6.86
C VAL A 443 34.01 -3.47 -7.34
N GLU A 444 34.63 -2.37 -6.89
CA GLU A 444 34.36 -1.01 -7.35
C GLU A 444 34.61 -0.84 -8.85
N GLN A 445 35.63 -1.47 -9.41
CA GLN A 445 35.89 -1.46 -10.85
C GLN A 445 34.79 -2.20 -11.62
N VAL A 446 34.31 -3.34 -11.11
CA VAL A 446 33.18 -4.07 -11.71
C VAL A 446 31.90 -3.25 -11.66
N GLN A 447 31.62 -2.57 -10.53
CA GLN A 447 30.49 -1.65 -10.41
C GLN A 447 30.57 -0.55 -11.47
N HIS A 448 31.71 0.12 -11.57
CA HIS A 448 31.92 1.22 -12.53
C HIS A 448 31.76 0.76 -13.99
N TRP A 449 32.31 -0.41 -14.32
CA TRP A 449 32.11 -1.02 -15.62
C TRP A 449 30.63 -1.27 -15.93
N TRP A 450 29.91 -1.84 -14.98
CA TRP A 450 28.49 -2.13 -15.15
C TRP A 450 27.65 -0.85 -15.27
N GLU A 451 27.93 0.16 -14.46
CA GLU A 451 27.27 1.47 -14.51
C GLU A 451 27.50 2.17 -15.87
N GLN A 452 28.74 2.16 -16.36
CA GLN A 452 29.05 2.75 -17.67
C GLN A 452 28.35 2.03 -18.82
N MET A 453 28.27 0.71 -18.75
CA MET A 453 27.64 -0.11 -19.78
C MET A 453 26.12 0.03 -19.80
N THR A 454 25.49 0.14 -18.63
CA THR A 454 24.04 0.12 -18.50
C THR A 454 23.41 1.52 -18.45
N GLY A 455 24.19 2.54 -18.10
CA GLY A 455 23.68 3.88 -17.79
C GLY A 455 22.94 3.97 -16.44
N LEU A 456 23.01 2.92 -15.62
CA LEU A 456 22.39 2.84 -14.29
C LEU A 456 23.40 3.17 -13.19
N GLN A 457 22.93 3.39 -11.97
CA GLN A 457 23.78 3.68 -10.82
C GLN A 457 23.57 2.64 -9.73
N LEU A 458 24.66 2.18 -9.10
CA LEU A 458 24.65 1.29 -7.95
C LEU A 458 24.88 2.06 -6.66
N GLU A 459 24.08 1.78 -5.66
CA GLU A 459 24.26 2.23 -4.28
C GLU A 459 24.89 1.06 -3.51
N ALA A 460 26.11 1.27 -3.00
CA ALA A 460 26.81 0.25 -2.22
C ALA A 460 26.63 0.48 -0.72
N ALA A 461 26.39 -0.59 0.02
CA ALA A 461 26.37 -0.59 1.48
C ALA A 461 27.18 -1.78 2.02
N GLU A 462 27.76 -1.63 3.21
CA GLU A 462 28.45 -2.71 3.89
C GLU A 462 27.64 -3.21 5.08
N TYR A 463 27.57 -4.52 5.23
CA TYR A 463 26.99 -5.16 6.41
C TYR A 463 28.08 -5.77 7.29
N SER A 464 27.94 -5.62 8.60
CA SER A 464 28.74 -6.36 9.59
C SER A 464 28.31 -7.82 9.68
N ARG A 465 27.01 -8.09 9.64
CA ARG A 465 26.44 -9.45 9.72
C ARG A 465 25.12 -9.55 8.95
N MET A 466 24.82 -10.72 8.46
CA MET A 466 23.51 -11.10 7.93
C MET A 466 23.04 -12.42 8.54
N PHE A 467 21.80 -12.43 9.01
CA PHE A 467 21.09 -13.59 9.54
C PHE A 467 20.01 -13.97 8.53
N ILE A 468 20.27 -14.96 7.72
CA ILE A 468 19.49 -15.29 6.54
C ILE A 468 18.72 -16.57 6.77
N ARG A 469 17.39 -16.49 6.75
CA ARG A 469 16.52 -17.66 6.65
C ARG A 469 16.34 -18.06 5.19
N ASP A 470 15.95 -17.14 4.36
CA ASP A 470 15.77 -17.23 2.91
C ASP A 470 15.78 -15.83 2.27
N VAL A 471 15.62 -15.74 0.94
CA VAL A 471 15.70 -14.48 0.18
C VAL A 471 14.74 -13.38 0.66
N ASN A 472 13.59 -13.75 1.19
CA ASN A 472 12.55 -12.82 1.65
C ASN A 472 12.54 -12.60 3.16
N ASN A 473 13.33 -13.35 3.91
CA ASN A 473 13.30 -13.36 5.36
C ASN A 473 14.73 -13.33 5.94
N TYR A 474 15.21 -12.15 6.27
CA TYR A 474 16.55 -11.95 6.82
C TYR A 474 16.63 -10.68 7.69
N VAL A 475 17.68 -10.64 8.52
CA VAL A 475 18.15 -9.43 9.20
C VAL A 475 19.55 -9.13 8.72
N ALA A 476 19.83 -7.91 8.29
CA ALA A 476 21.17 -7.43 7.99
C ALA A 476 21.53 -6.28 8.94
N GLU A 477 22.71 -6.34 9.52
CA GLU A 477 23.27 -5.31 10.38
C GLU A 477 24.28 -4.49 9.59
N TYR A 478 24.02 -3.20 9.46
CA TYR A 478 24.95 -2.25 8.86
C TYR A 478 26.19 -2.05 9.76
N THR A 479 27.27 -1.57 9.20
CA THR A 479 28.51 -1.25 9.95
C THR A 479 28.32 -0.17 11.04
N ASP A 480 27.25 0.64 10.94
CA ASP A 480 26.84 1.63 11.95
C ASP A 480 25.90 1.07 13.03
N GLY A 481 25.61 -0.24 12.99
CA GLY A 481 24.74 -0.93 13.93
C GLY A 481 23.23 -0.84 13.64
N LYS A 482 22.82 -0.14 12.58
CA LYS A 482 21.43 -0.15 12.15
C LYS A 482 21.04 -1.51 11.59
N LEU A 483 19.75 -1.85 11.69
CA LEU A 483 19.22 -3.11 11.19
C LEU A 483 18.28 -2.91 10.00
N LYS A 484 18.50 -3.70 8.94
CA LYS A 484 17.58 -3.90 7.83
C LYS A 484 16.84 -5.21 8.08
N ARG A 485 15.53 -5.13 8.32
CA ARG A 485 14.67 -6.30 8.57
C ARG A 485 13.83 -6.59 7.35
N LYS A 486 13.65 -7.88 7.05
CA LYS A 486 12.80 -8.33 5.94
C LYS A 486 11.92 -9.51 6.34
N GLY A 487 10.68 -9.44 5.86
CA GLY A 487 9.70 -10.52 5.96
C GLY A 487 9.36 -10.90 7.41
N ALA A 488 9.62 -12.16 7.79
CA ALA A 488 9.27 -12.68 9.12
C ALA A 488 9.98 -11.99 10.29
N TYR A 489 10.99 -11.18 10.03
CA TYR A 489 11.70 -10.41 11.06
C TYR A 489 11.20 -8.97 11.19
N GLU A 490 10.27 -8.54 10.34
CA GLU A 490 9.67 -7.21 10.42
C GLU A 490 8.63 -7.16 11.55
N TYR A 491 8.66 -6.08 12.34
CA TYR A 491 7.67 -5.79 13.37
C TYR A 491 7.26 -4.31 13.41
N GLU A 492 7.89 -3.46 12.64
CA GLU A 492 7.43 -2.11 12.30
C GLU A 492 6.56 -2.21 11.05
N LEU A 493 5.29 -2.58 11.25
CA LEU A 493 4.40 -2.98 10.19
C LEU A 493 3.46 -1.85 9.76
N GLY A 494 3.06 -1.87 8.48
CA GLY A 494 2.00 -1.00 7.98
C GLY A 494 0.62 -1.39 8.56
N TRP A 495 -0.30 -0.45 8.60
CA TRP A 495 -1.64 -0.62 9.19
C TRP A 495 -2.47 -1.77 8.59
N HIS A 496 -2.19 -2.18 7.35
CA HIS A 496 -2.88 -3.29 6.67
C HIS A 496 -2.26 -4.66 6.96
N GLN A 497 -1.09 -4.69 7.58
CA GLN A 497 -0.37 -5.93 7.88
C GLN A 497 -0.88 -6.56 9.18
N ASN A 498 -0.51 -7.81 9.39
CA ASN A 498 -0.94 -8.54 10.59
C ASN A 498 0.02 -8.29 11.76
N HIS A 499 -0.43 -7.53 12.75
CA HIS A 499 0.31 -7.23 13.99
C HIS A 499 0.20 -8.32 15.06
N SER A 500 -0.15 -9.56 14.69
CA SER A 500 -0.22 -10.68 15.63
C SER A 500 1.16 -11.19 16.00
N ALA A 501 1.33 -11.58 17.27
CA ALA A 501 2.52 -12.25 17.81
C ALA A 501 3.85 -11.53 17.48
N LEU A 502 3.88 -10.21 17.62
CA LEU A 502 5.08 -9.41 17.36
C LEU A 502 6.23 -9.77 18.32
N ILE A 503 5.94 -10.46 19.42
CA ILE A 503 6.97 -11.04 20.29
C ILE A 503 7.90 -12.00 19.55
N VAL A 504 7.42 -12.70 18.50
CA VAL A 504 8.22 -13.68 17.76
C VAL A 504 9.37 -13.03 17.00
N PRO A 505 9.15 -12.06 16.07
CA PRO A 505 10.25 -11.36 15.40
C PRO A 505 11.15 -10.59 16.37
N LYS A 506 10.60 -9.98 17.41
CA LYS A 506 11.39 -9.25 18.43
C LYS A 506 12.31 -10.17 19.22
N ALA A 507 11.81 -11.33 19.68
CA ALA A 507 12.62 -12.31 20.40
C ALA A 507 13.67 -12.97 19.48
N ALA A 508 13.32 -13.21 18.22
CA ALA A 508 14.26 -13.73 17.23
C ALA A 508 15.43 -12.75 17.00
N GLU A 509 15.15 -11.46 16.84
CA GLU A 509 16.18 -10.42 16.71
C GLU A 509 17.04 -10.32 17.97
N ALA A 510 16.42 -10.28 19.15
CA ALA A 510 17.15 -10.24 20.43
C ALA A 510 18.14 -11.41 20.55
N ALA A 511 17.72 -12.60 20.12
CA ALA A 511 18.58 -13.78 20.17
C ALA A 511 19.69 -13.77 19.10
N LEU A 512 19.36 -13.43 17.86
CA LEU A 512 20.28 -13.50 16.74
C LEU A 512 21.31 -12.36 16.75
N VAL A 513 20.84 -11.13 17.00
CA VAL A 513 21.67 -9.90 16.89
C VAL A 513 22.32 -9.55 18.23
N HIS A 514 21.56 -9.65 19.31
CA HIS A 514 21.98 -9.18 20.64
C HIS A 514 22.39 -10.32 21.61
N GLU A 515 22.33 -11.57 21.16
CA GLU A 515 22.72 -12.77 21.93
C GLU A 515 21.93 -12.94 23.25
N VAL A 516 20.73 -12.33 23.33
CA VAL A 516 19.84 -12.48 24.48
C VAL A 516 19.06 -13.78 24.38
N SER A 517 18.98 -14.55 25.46
CA SER A 517 18.18 -15.78 25.48
C SER A 517 16.71 -15.47 25.14
N ILE A 518 16.10 -16.25 24.22
CA ILE A 518 14.67 -16.12 23.87
C ILE A 518 13.80 -16.19 25.13
N ARG A 519 14.13 -17.11 26.06
CA ARG A 519 13.39 -17.26 27.33
C ARG A 519 13.50 -15.99 28.18
N GLU A 520 14.67 -15.44 28.31
CA GLU A 520 14.92 -14.22 29.08
C GLU A 520 14.17 -13.03 28.46
N PHE A 521 14.30 -12.83 27.14
CA PHE A 521 13.59 -11.79 26.43
C PHE A 521 12.06 -11.88 26.64
N ILE A 522 11.48 -13.07 26.41
CA ILE A 522 10.03 -13.27 26.57
C ILE A 522 9.60 -13.05 28.02
N SER A 523 10.39 -13.49 29.01
CA SER A 523 10.03 -13.36 30.44
C SER A 523 10.11 -11.93 30.95
N SER A 524 10.92 -11.07 30.33
CA SER A 524 11.10 -9.66 30.68
C SER A 524 10.31 -8.70 29.80
N HIS A 525 9.59 -9.20 28.80
CA HIS A 525 8.85 -8.34 27.87
C HIS A 525 7.54 -7.85 28.47
N ASP A 526 7.36 -6.53 28.58
CA ASP A 526 6.28 -5.88 29.32
C ASP A 526 5.00 -5.65 28.51
N ASP A 527 5.07 -5.71 27.16
CA ASP A 527 3.92 -5.41 26.32
C ASP A 527 3.08 -6.66 26.03
N PRO A 528 1.91 -6.84 26.69
CA PRO A 528 1.07 -8.02 26.48
C PRO A 528 0.49 -8.07 25.06
N MET A 529 0.35 -6.93 24.36
CA MET A 529 -0.20 -6.89 23.01
C MET A 529 0.71 -7.57 21.99
N ASP A 530 2.02 -7.66 22.26
CA ASP A 530 2.95 -8.39 21.39
C ASP A 530 2.74 -9.91 21.41
N PHE A 531 2.05 -10.44 22.44
CA PHE A 531 1.68 -11.86 22.55
C PHE A 531 0.33 -12.18 21.93
N MET A 532 -0.45 -11.17 21.57
CA MET A 532 -1.81 -11.36 21.07
C MET A 532 -1.81 -11.97 19.66
N LEU A 533 -2.78 -12.83 19.41
CA LEU A 533 -3.05 -13.42 18.11
C LEU A 533 -4.39 -12.94 17.58
N ARG A 534 -4.42 -12.52 16.33
CA ARG A 534 -5.63 -12.24 15.59
C ARG A 534 -5.75 -13.21 14.43
N THR A 535 -6.81 -14.00 14.44
CA THR A 535 -7.10 -14.96 13.38
C THR A 535 -8.46 -14.65 12.76
N LYS A 536 -8.50 -14.55 11.44
CA LYS A 536 -9.76 -14.40 10.71
C LYS A 536 -10.45 -15.75 10.62
N VAL A 537 -11.69 -15.82 11.10
CA VAL A 537 -12.52 -17.03 11.04
C VAL A 537 -13.82 -16.75 10.26
N PRO A 538 -14.51 -17.78 9.71
CA PRO A 538 -15.84 -17.62 9.13
C PRO A 538 -16.84 -17.05 10.14
N ARG A 539 -17.84 -16.30 9.68
CA ARG A 539 -18.89 -15.74 10.56
C ARG A 539 -19.67 -16.80 11.35
N SER A 540 -19.74 -18.02 10.83
CA SER A 540 -20.41 -19.15 11.49
C SER A 540 -19.57 -19.77 12.62
N SER A 541 -18.34 -19.35 12.81
CA SER A 541 -17.47 -19.88 13.86
C SER A 541 -17.95 -19.44 15.23
N MET A 542 -17.88 -20.36 16.18
CA MET A 542 -18.10 -20.08 17.61
C MET A 542 -16.77 -20.19 18.32
N LEU A 543 -16.53 -19.26 19.24
CA LEU A 543 -15.36 -19.30 20.10
C LEU A 543 -15.81 -19.79 21.49
N GLU A 544 -15.14 -20.79 22.02
CA GLU A 544 -15.40 -21.34 23.36
C GLU A 544 -14.12 -21.27 24.20
N TRP A 545 -14.30 -20.90 25.45
CA TRP A 545 -13.26 -20.89 26.47
C TRP A 545 -13.77 -21.53 27.73
N GLY A 546 -13.07 -22.56 28.22
CA GLY A 546 -13.48 -23.27 29.44
C GLY A 546 -14.85 -23.96 29.35
N GLY A 547 -15.33 -24.27 28.13
CA GLY A 547 -16.66 -24.85 27.89
C GLY A 547 -17.81 -23.84 27.80
N GLU A 548 -17.51 -22.55 27.90
CA GLU A 548 -18.47 -21.47 27.70
C GLU A 548 -18.24 -20.74 26.39
N ARG A 549 -19.33 -20.36 25.73
CA ARG A 549 -19.29 -19.54 24.53
C ARG A 549 -18.85 -18.12 24.90
N VAL A 550 -17.81 -17.65 24.29
CA VAL A 550 -17.31 -16.27 24.42
C VAL A 550 -17.59 -15.48 23.16
N ALA A 551 -17.51 -14.16 23.23
CA ALA A 551 -17.65 -13.30 22.07
C ALA A 551 -16.59 -13.63 20.99
N ASN A 552 -16.90 -13.36 19.74
CA ASN A 552 -16.00 -13.65 18.61
C ASN A 552 -14.70 -12.83 18.62
N ILE A 553 -14.62 -11.83 19.49
CA ILE A 553 -13.40 -11.05 19.72
C ILE A 553 -12.96 -11.34 21.15
N VAL A 554 -11.83 -12.04 21.28
CA VAL A 554 -11.18 -12.33 22.56
C VAL A 554 -9.84 -11.61 22.59
N ARG A 555 -9.59 -10.99 23.71
CA ARG A 555 -8.30 -10.34 24.02
C ARG A 555 -7.37 -11.26 24.78
#